data_0a2673df44f27466a9b69124aebeb249
#
_entry.id   0a2673df44f27466a9b69124aebeb249
#
_cell.length_a   1.000
_cell.length_b   1.000
_cell.length_c   1.000
_cell.angle_alpha   90.00
_cell.angle_beta   90.00
_cell.angle_gamma   90.00
#
_symmetry.space_group_name_H-M   'P 1'
#
loop_
_entity.id
_entity.type
_entity.pdbx_description
1 polymer ?
#
loop_
_entity_poly.entity_id
_entity_poly.type
_entity_poly.pdbx_seq_one_letter_code
_entity_poly.pdbx_strand_id
1 'polypeptide(L)'
;MAKSQTKSGADASVEHKSRRDFIVVATYAMGAVGAGAFVWPLVDQMNPAADTLALASIEVDVSKIAEGQSITIKWRGKPIFIRHRTASEIEEASGVLQDELRDPEGDDVRAQKPEYLVVLGVCTHLGCVPLGQKVGEVRGEYGGWF
;
A
#
# COMPACT_ATOMS: atom_id res chain seq x y z
N MET A 1 82.39 5.63 0.46
CA MET A 1 81.12 4.94 0.71
C MET A 1 80.25 5.85 1.57
N ALA A 2 79.36 6.63 0.96
CA ALA A 2 78.49 7.56 1.68
C ALA A 2 77.12 6.92 1.76
N LYS A 3 76.63 6.68 3.00
CA LYS A 3 75.24 6.23 3.25
C LYS A 3 74.31 7.43 3.25
N SER A 4 73.46 7.53 2.25
CA SER A 4 72.33 8.42 2.21
C SER A 4 71.28 7.91 3.21
N GLN A 5 71.00 8.70 4.23
CA GLN A 5 69.83 8.48 5.12
C GLN A 5 68.65 9.26 4.56
N THR A 6 67.69 8.52 4.06
CA THR A 6 66.41 9.04 3.67
C THR A 6 65.60 9.31 4.94
N LYS A 7 65.46 10.58 5.30
CA LYS A 7 64.61 11.05 6.41
C LYS A 7 63.21 11.14 5.91
N SER A 8 62.39 10.12 6.22
CA SER A 8 60.94 10.16 6.05
C SER A 8 60.34 11.07 7.13
N GLY A 9 60.09 12.30 6.73
CA GLY A 9 59.37 13.25 7.57
C GLY A 9 57.88 13.25 7.19
N ALA A 10 57.11 12.45 7.91
CA ALA A 10 55.68 12.69 7.93
C ALA A 10 55.43 13.85 8.89
N ASP A 11 55.65 15.07 8.38
CA ASP A 11 55.23 16.31 9.06
C ASP A 11 53.72 16.41 8.85
N ALA A 12 52.96 15.88 9.79
CA ALA A 12 51.56 16.24 9.92
C ALA A 12 51.54 17.69 10.45
N SER A 13 51.51 18.64 9.50
CA SER A 13 51.25 20.04 9.77
C SER A 13 49.86 20.11 10.46
N VAL A 14 49.87 20.31 11.78
CA VAL A 14 48.68 20.69 12.52
C VAL A 14 48.29 22.07 12.01
N GLU A 15 47.41 22.07 11.03
CA GLU A 15 46.87 23.28 10.42
C GLU A 15 46.18 24.07 11.55
N HIS A 16 46.78 25.18 11.94
CA HIS A 16 46.17 26.09 12.90
C HIS A 16 44.87 26.62 12.30
N LYS A 17 43.74 26.00 12.71
CA LYS A 17 42.42 26.47 12.33
C LYS A 17 42.26 27.92 12.75
N SER A 18 42.24 28.78 11.75
CA SER A 18 42.07 30.22 11.89
C SER A 18 40.67 30.54 12.40
N ARG A 19 40.52 31.69 13.10
CA ARG A 19 39.20 32.26 13.45
C ARG A 19 38.28 32.37 12.25
N ARG A 20 38.84 32.60 11.07
CA ARG A 20 38.13 32.63 9.80
C ARG A 20 37.52 31.26 9.48
N ASP A 21 38.28 30.17 9.63
CA ASP A 21 37.82 28.82 9.34
C ASP A 21 36.69 28.42 10.28
N PHE A 22 36.77 28.84 11.55
CA PHE A 22 35.69 28.65 12.50
C PHE A 22 34.40 29.35 12.05
N ILE A 23 34.48 30.61 11.63
CA ILE A 23 33.29 31.35 11.13
C ILE A 23 32.71 30.70 9.91
N VAL A 24 33.54 30.26 8.97
CA VAL A 24 33.11 29.57 7.74
C VAL A 24 32.39 28.26 8.07
N VAL A 25 32.98 27.43 8.92
CA VAL A 25 32.36 26.16 9.34
C VAL A 25 31.06 26.42 10.09
N ALA A 26 31.03 27.38 11.00
CA ALA A 26 29.81 27.72 11.73
C ALA A 26 28.69 28.21 10.80
N THR A 27 29.03 28.99 9.77
CA THR A 27 28.08 29.45 8.76
C THR A 27 27.52 28.31 7.95
N TYR A 28 28.35 27.38 7.48
CA TYR A 28 27.88 26.19 6.77
C TYR A 28 27.01 25.30 7.65
N ALA A 29 27.39 25.10 8.91
CA ALA A 29 26.61 24.32 9.84
C ALA A 29 25.20 24.91 10.08
N MET A 30 25.15 26.23 10.32
CA MET A 30 23.88 26.93 10.46
C MET A 30 23.06 26.90 9.17
N GLY A 31 23.70 27.05 8.02
CA GLY A 31 23.05 26.93 6.71
C GLY A 31 22.48 25.55 6.48
N ALA A 32 23.21 24.50 6.85
CA ALA A 32 22.72 23.11 6.74
C ALA A 32 21.52 22.83 7.66
N VAL A 33 21.57 23.35 8.90
CA VAL A 33 20.44 23.25 9.85
C VAL A 33 19.23 24.01 9.31
N GLY A 34 19.43 25.23 8.80
CA GLY A 34 18.36 26.02 8.20
C GLY A 34 17.73 25.35 6.97
N ALA A 35 18.55 24.80 6.09
CA ALA A 35 18.08 24.04 4.93
C ALA A 35 17.31 22.79 5.35
N GLY A 36 17.81 22.04 6.34
CA GLY A 36 17.12 20.87 6.90
C GLY A 36 15.77 21.23 7.51
N ALA A 37 15.72 22.31 8.28
CA ALA A 37 14.48 22.81 8.89
C ALA A 37 13.46 23.28 7.83
N PHE A 38 13.91 23.81 6.71
CA PHE A 38 13.05 24.20 5.59
C PHE A 38 12.54 22.99 4.80
N VAL A 39 13.40 22.02 4.54
CA VAL A 39 13.06 20.82 3.74
C VAL A 39 12.17 19.86 4.52
N TRP A 40 12.36 19.75 5.84
CA TRP A 40 11.62 18.82 6.67
C TRP A 40 10.09 18.93 6.53
N PRO A 41 9.46 20.10 6.65
CA PRO A 41 8.01 20.24 6.47
C PRO A 41 7.54 19.83 5.09
N LEU A 42 8.35 20.05 4.04
CA LEU A 42 7.99 19.65 2.68
C LEU A 42 7.97 18.11 2.53
N VAL A 43 8.91 17.43 3.16
CA VAL A 43 8.93 15.97 3.21
C VAL A 43 7.79 15.42 4.07
N ASP A 44 7.53 16.07 5.22
CA ASP A 44 6.47 15.66 6.14
C ASP A 44 5.06 15.80 5.53
N GLN A 45 4.86 16.78 4.66
CA GLN A 45 3.61 16.92 3.88
C GLN A 45 3.34 15.76 2.91
N MET A 46 4.34 14.95 2.57
CA MET A 46 4.16 13.74 1.75
C MET A 46 3.58 12.57 2.56
N ASN A 47 3.55 12.67 3.88
CA ASN A 47 2.94 11.66 4.73
C ASN A 47 1.40 11.67 4.56
N PRO A 48 0.75 10.51 4.64
CA PRO A 48 -0.71 10.43 4.60
C PRO A 48 -1.33 11.27 5.72
N ALA A 49 -2.37 12.03 5.40
CA ALA A 49 -3.11 12.81 6.39
C ALA A 49 -3.75 11.90 7.45
N ALA A 50 -3.91 12.40 8.67
CA ALA A 50 -4.42 11.63 9.81
C ALA A 50 -5.85 11.08 9.58
N ASP A 51 -6.68 11.81 8.86
CA ASP A 51 -8.02 11.37 8.44
C ASP A 51 -7.97 10.17 7.48
N THR A 52 -6.99 10.16 6.56
CA THR A 52 -6.76 9.04 5.66
C THR A 52 -6.32 7.78 6.42
N LEU A 53 -5.49 7.96 7.44
CA LEU A 53 -5.04 6.85 8.31
C LEU A 53 -6.18 6.35 9.20
N ALA A 54 -7.03 7.23 9.71
CA ALA A 54 -8.20 6.87 10.52
C ALA A 54 -9.22 6.03 9.71
N LEU A 55 -9.30 6.23 8.40
CA LEU A 55 -10.16 5.45 7.50
C LEU A 55 -9.42 4.23 6.88
N ALA A 56 -8.24 3.88 7.37
CA ALA A 56 -7.42 2.80 6.80
C ALA A 56 -8.07 1.42 6.96
N SER A 57 -8.83 1.19 8.02
CA SER A 57 -9.54 -0.06 8.30
C SER A 57 -11.02 0.19 8.60
N ILE A 58 -11.84 -0.78 8.31
CA ILE A 58 -13.26 -0.83 8.68
C ILE A 58 -13.56 -2.23 9.21
N GLU A 59 -14.26 -2.30 10.33
CA GLU A 59 -14.72 -3.56 10.89
C GLU A 59 -16.19 -3.77 10.49
N VAL A 60 -16.50 -4.97 10.02
CA VAL A 60 -17.85 -5.36 9.58
C VAL A 60 -18.22 -6.68 10.23
N ASP A 61 -19.34 -6.69 10.93
CA ASP A 61 -19.92 -7.91 11.49
C ASP A 61 -20.61 -8.72 10.39
N VAL A 62 -19.95 -9.77 9.93
CA VAL A 62 -20.45 -10.65 8.87
C VAL A 62 -21.41 -11.73 9.38
N SER A 63 -21.53 -11.93 10.69
CA SER A 63 -22.37 -12.96 11.28
C SER A 63 -23.88 -12.77 10.99
N LYS A 64 -24.28 -11.55 10.66
CA LYS A 64 -25.66 -11.18 10.32
C LYS A 64 -26.02 -11.37 8.85
N ILE A 65 -25.06 -11.75 8.03
CA ILE A 65 -25.28 -11.97 6.59
C ILE A 65 -25.75 -13.41 6.40
N ALA A 66 -26.99 -13.57 5.97
CA ALA A 66 -27.54 -14.89 5.69
C ALA A 66 -26.84 -15.51 4.46
N GLU A 67 -26.80 -16.85 4.39
CA GLU A 67 -26.27 -17.57 3.25
C GLU A 67 -26.99 -17.17 1.94
N GLY A 68 -26.21 -16.91 0.89
CA GLY A 68 -26.72 -16.39 -0.39
C GLY A 68 -27.03 -14.88 -0.37
N GLN A 69 -26.81 -14.18 0.74
CA GLN A 69 -26.99 -12.74 0.82
C GLN A 69 -25.71 -11.96 0.53
N SER A 70 -25.86 -10.77 -0.05
CA SER A 70 -24.77 -9.84 -0.31
C SER A 70 -25.06 -8.50 0.33
N ILE A 71 -24.05 -7.88 0.91
CA ILE A 71 -24.09 -6.51 1.41
C ILE A 71 -23.04 -5.66 0.73
N THR A 72 -23.29 -4.36 0.66
CA THR A 72 -22.35 -3.38 0.12
C THR A 72 -21.99 -2.37 1.21
N ILE A 73 -20.70 -2.22 1.47
CA ILE A 73 -20.19 -1.23 2.40
C ILE A 73 -19.30 -0.23 1.65
N LYS A 74 -19.17 0.98 2.17
CA LYS A 74 -18.28 1.99 1.60
C LYS A 74 -16.99 2.08 2.39
N TRP A 75 -15.84 1.86 1.74
CA TRP A 75 -14.53 2.00 2.32
C TRP A 75 -13.62 2.84 1.43
N ARG A 76 -13.02 3.88 1.99
CA ARG A 76 -12.16 4.82 1.24
C ARG A 76 -12.80 5.38 -0.04
N GLY A 77 -14.11 5.63 0.01
CA GLY A 77 -14.86 6.13 -1.13
C GLY A 77 -15.26 5.10 -2.18
N LYS A 78 -14.82 3.85 -2.04
CA LYS A 78 -15.12 2.75 -2.97
C LYS A 78 -16.10 1.76 -2.34
N PRO A 79 -17.00 1.14 -3.13
CA PRO A 79 -17.86 0.08 -2.65
C PRO A 79 -17.07 -1.21 -2.46
N ILE A 80 -17.29 -1.89 -1.35
CA ILE A 80 -16.83 -3.25 -1.07
C ILE A 80 -18.06 -4.13 -1.02
N PHE A 81 -18.06 -5.18 -1.81
CA PHE A 81 -19.10 -6.21 -1.79
C PHE A 81 -18.67 -7.34 -0.88
N ILE A 82 -19.54 -7.74 0.01
CA ILE A 82 -19.37 -8.91 0.88
C ILE A 82 -20.53 -9.84 0.61
N ARG A 83 -20.24 -11.05 0.14
CA ARG A 83 -21.22 -12.08 -0.12
C ARG A 83 -20.97 -13.28 0.77
N HIS A 84 -22.00 -13.75 1.44
CA HIS A 84 -22.01 -15.04 2.08
C HIS A 84 -22.43 -16.10 1.03
N ARG A 85 -21.44 -16.83 0.52
CA ARG A 85 -21.62 -17.78 -0.58
C ARG A 85 -22.37 -19.02 -0.14
N THR A 86 -23.18 -19.57 -1.02
CA THR A 86 -23.79 -20.89 -0.85
C THR A 86 -22.77 -21.99 -1.17
N ALA A 87 -23.03 -23.20 -0.68
CA ALA A 87 -22.17 -24.36 -0.98
C ALA A 87 -22.06 -24.61 -2.50
N SER A 88 -23.13 -24.42 -3.26
CA SER A 88 -23.14 -24.55 -4.72
C SER A 88 -22.27 -23.49 -5.41
N GLU A 89 -22.24 -22.26 -4.91
CA GLU A 89 -21.39 -21.20 -5.46
C GLU A 89 -19.90 -21.44 -5.19
N ILE A 90 -19.58 -22.04 -4.05
CA ILE A 90 -18.20 -22.43 -3.71
C ILE A 90 -17.73 -23.58 -4.62
N GLU A 91 -18.60 -24.57 -4.84
CA GLU A 91 -18.30 -25.71 -5.73
C GLU A 91 -18.13 -25.25 -7.18
N GLU A 92 -19.01 -24.38 -7.68
CA GLU A 92 -18.90 -23.77 -9.01
C GLU A 92 -17.59 -22.99 -9.18
N ALA A 93 -17.23 -22.15 -8.20
CA ALA A 93 -16.01 -21.36 -8.25
C ALA A 93 -14.74 -22.22 -8.19
N SER A 94 -14.74 -23.30 -7.42
CA SER A 94 -13.61 -24.22 -7.32
C SER A 94 -13.47 -25.13 -8.54
N GLY A 95 -14.53 -25.34 -9.30
CA GLY A 95 -14.57 -26.16 -10.51
C GLY A 95 -14.07 -25.45 -11.78
N VAL A 96 -13.80 -24.15 -11.73
CA VAL A 96 -13.33 -23.37 -12.89
C VAL A 96 -11.91 -23.77 -13.26
N LEU A 97 -11.67 -24.07 -14.55
CA LEU A 97 -10.34 -24.37 -15.06
C LEU A 97 -9.48 -23.09 -15.06
N GLN A 98 -8.33 -23.16 -14.41
CA GLN A 98 -7.44 -21.98 -14.22
C GLN A 98 -6.87 -21.47 -15.54
N ASP A 99 -6.64 -22.31 -16.52
CA ASP A 99 -6.15 -21.98 -17.86
C ASP A 99 -7.17 -21.20 -18.72
N GLU A 100 -8.44 -21.24 -18.37
CA GLU A 100 -9.49 -20.42 -19.00
C GLU A 100 -9.59 -19.00 -18.39
N LEU A 101 -8.98 -18.79 -17.21
CA LEU A 101 -9.00 -17.52 -16.52
C LEU A 101 -7.94 -16.58 -17.09
N ARG A 102 -8.31 -15.31 -17.22
CA ARG A 102 -7.35 -14.26 -17.61
C ARG A 102 -6.24 -14.07 -16.55
N ASP A 103 -6.55 -14.33 -15.30
CA ASP A 103 -5.66 -14.33 -14.14
C ASP A 103 -5.81 -15.72 -13.49
N PRO A 104 -4.85 -16.66 -13.72
CA PRO A 104 -4.96 -18.05 -13.32
C PRO A 104 -4.71 -18.26 -11.84
N GLU A 105 -5.62 -17.79 -10.99
CA GLU A 105 -5.62 -18.02 -9.55
C GLU A 105 -6.84 -18.85 -9.14
N GLY A 106 -6.62 -19.84 -8.28
CA GLY A 106 -7.69 -20.63 -7.67
C GLY A 106 -8.53 -19.85 -6.68
N ASP A 107 -9.74 -20.29 -6.45
CA ASP A 107 -10.67 -19.68 -5.47
C ASP A 107 -10.11 -19.73 -4.03
N ASP A 108 -9.36 -20.77 -3.70
CA ASP A 108 -8.69 -20.98 -2.41
C ASP A 108 -7.61 -19.90 -2.10
N VAL A 109 -6.98 -19.37 -3.14
CA VAL A 109 -6.01 -18.27 -3.01
C VAL A 109 -6.72 -16.93 -2.83
N ARG A 110 -7.83 -16.72 -3.54
CA ARG A 110 -8.60 -15.46 -3.54
C ARG A 110 -9.47 -15.28 -2.31
N ALA A 111 -10.06 -16.35 -1.79
CA ALA A 111 -10.96 -16.33 -0.65
C ALA A 111 -10.31 -16.99 0.57
N GLN A 112 -9.83 -16.21 1.54
CA GLN A 112 -9.25 -16.75 2.80
C GLN A 112 -10.24 -17.63 3.58
N LYS A 113 -11.54 -17.32 3.48
CA LYS A 113 -12.64 -18.14 4.00
C LYS A 113 -13.58 -18.45 2.85
N PRO A 114 -13.74 -19.71 2.46
CA PRO A 114 -14.59 -20.09 1.31
C PRO A 114 -16.04 -19.56 1.40
N GLU A 115 -16.56 -19.43 2.61
CA GLU A 115 -17.91 -18.95 2.88
C GLU A 115 -18.13 -17.49 2.52
N TYR A 116 -17.08 -16.66 2.60
CA TYR A 116 -17.21 -15.21 2.40
C TYR A 116 -16.34 -14.73 1.23
N LEU A 117 -17.00 -14.18 0.23
CA LEU A 117 -16.33 -13.47 -0.86
C LEU A 117 -16.35 -11.97 -0.58
N VAL A 118 -15.17 -11.37 -0.46
CA VAL A 118 -14.99 -9.93 -0.24
C VAL A 118 -14.24 -9.35 -1.42
N VAL A 119 -14.91 -8.49 -2.18
CA VAL A 119 -14.33 -7.91 -3.39
C VAL A 119 -14.53 -6.41 -3.46
N LEU A 120 -13.58 -5.72 -4.07
CA LEU A 120 -13.73 -4.31 -4.40
C LEU A 120 -14.72 -4.18 -5.55
N GLY A 121 -15.87 -3.54 -5.29
CA GLY A 121 -16.95 -3.38 -6.26
C GLY A 121 -16.66 -2.28 -7.29
N VAL A 122 -15.49 -2.34 -7.93
CA VAL A 122 -15.06 -1.35 -8.94
C VAL A 122 -14.42 -2.09 -10.10
N CYS A 123 -14.98 -1.90 -11.29
CA CYS A 123 -14.42 -2.48 -12.52
C CYS A 123 -13.01 -1.94 -12.77
N THR A 124 -12.08 -2.82 -13.09
CA THR A 124 -10.67 -2.47 -13.36
C THR A 124 -10.48 -1.74 -14.70
N HIS A 125 -11.45 -1.79 -15.60
CA HIS A 125 -11.38 -1.13 -16.90
C HIS A 125 -11.67 0.38 -16.79
N LEU A 126 -12.90 0.77 -16.42
CA LEU A 126 -13.34 2.17 -16.38
C LEU A 126 -13.87 2.62 -15.01
N GLY A 127 -13.74 1.80 -13.98
CA GLY A 127 -14.17 2.16 -12.63
C GLY A 127 -15.69 2.09 -12.41
N CYS A 128 -16.45 1.45 -13.31
CA CYS A 128 -17.88 1.24 -13.12
C CYS A 128 -18.13 0.37 -11.88
N VAL A 129 -19.24 0.63 -11.19
CA VAL A 129 -19.69 -0.22 -10.08
C VAL A 129 -20.55 -1.35 -10.67
N PRO A 130 -20.14 -2.62 -10.51
CA PRO A 130 -20.91 -3.75 -10.99
C PRO A 130 -22.28 -3.86 -10.32
N LEU A 131 -23.23 -4.40 -11.04
CA LEU A 131 -24.61 -4.68 -10.60
C LEU A 131 -24.80 -6.18 -10.36
N GLY A 132 -25.97 -6.55 -9.85
CA GLY A 132 -26.33 -7.94 -9.55
C GLY A 132 -26.06 -8.35 -8.11
N GLN A 133 -26.42 -9.59 -7.77
CA GLN A 133 -26.24 -10.21 -6.47
C GLN A 133 -27.06 -9.60 -5.30
N LYS A 134 -27.92 -8.63 -5.54
CA LYS A 134 -28.89 -8.20 -4.54
C LYS A 134 -30.14 -9.08 -4.62
N VAL A 135 -30.84 -9.17 -3.52
CA VAL A 135 -32.11 -9.91 -3.47
C VAL A 135 -33.10 -9.34 -4.50
N GLY A 136 -33.55 -10.16 -5.44
CA GLY A 136 -34.48 -9.76 -6.51
C GLY A 136 -33.83 -9.14 -7.76
N GLU A 137 -32.50 -8.98 -7.79
CA GLU A 137 -31.80 -8.54 -9.01
C GLU A 137 -31.54 -9.76 -9.94
N VAL A 138 -31.53 -9.46 -11.25
CA VAL A 138 -31.12 -10.44 -12.27
C VAL A 138 -29.63 -10.70 -12.11
N ARG A 139 -29.26 -11.95 -12.03
CA ARG A 139 -27.83 -12.35 -12.05
C ARG A 139 -27.28 -12.20 -13.47
N GLY A 140 -26.01 -11.82 -13.58
CA GLY A 140 -25.34 -11.76 -14.87
C GLY A 140 -25.26 -13.12 -15.55
N GLU A 141 -24.81 -13.15 -16.80
CA GLU A 141 -24.69 -14.34 -17.63
C GLU A 141 -23.90 -15.48 -16.94
N TYR A 142 -22.90 -15.12 -16.15
CA TYR A 142 -22.09 -16.06 -15.37
C TYR A 142 -22.52 -16.19 -13.91
N GLY A 143 -23.74 -15.81 -13.59
CA GLY A 143 -24.31 -15.98 -12.25
C GLY A 143 -23.80 -15.03 -11.17
N GLY A 144 -22.93 -14.07 -11.50
CA GLY A 144 -22.28 -13.14 -10.59
C GLY A 144 -22.65 -11.66 -10.81
N TRP A 145 -21.76 -10.77 -10.38
CA TRP A 145 -21.83 -9.35 -10.71
C TRP A 145 -21.50 -9.12 -12.19
N PHE A 146 -22.11 -8.09 -12.78
CA PHE A 146 -21.94 -7.74 -14.18
C PHE A 146 -21.89 -6.22 -14.40
#